data_cad6f5d2165ea895b0ebbcd525344795
#
_entry.id   cad6f5d2165ea895b0ebbcd525344795
#
_cell.length_a   1.000
_cell.length_b   1.000
_cell.length_c   1.000
_cell.angle_alpha   90.00
_cell.angle_beta   90.00
_cell.angle_gamma   90.00
#
_symmetry.space_group_name_H-M   'P 1'
#
loop_
_entity.id
_entity.type
_entity.pdbx_description
1 polymer ?
#
loop_
_entity_poly.entity_id
_entity_poly.type
_entity_poly.pdbx_seq_one_letter_code
_entity_poly.pdbx_strand_id
1 'polypeptide(L)'
;MHAVNPSMTGMQALEAFFSRHARVAVLSGAGISTASGIPDYRDASGDWKRSPPVQHRTFMTSLAARQRYWARALIGFRVLNEATPNLAHHAVAELERQGKVAGVITQNVDGLHQRAGSRRVIDLHGRAGLVVCMSCGARQMRHALHGELARRNPRWLDAARADLAAPDGDADLETDFSSFDVPDCDYCGNGIWKPDVVFFGDNVPTRVVKDAYALLEDSDALLVVGSSLMVYSGFRFVQASVREQRPVACLNLGRTRGDELFTLKVEAPAAEVLHALAWS
;
A
#
# COMPACT_ATOMS: atom_id res chain seq x y z
N MET A 1 -18.79 25.68 -0.73
CA MET A 1 -18.47 25.06 0.57
C MET A 1 -19.78 24.76 1.27
N HIS A 2 -20.26 23.51 1.24
CA HIS A 2 -21.40 23.11 2.07
C HIS A 2 -20.82 22.65 3.41
N ALA A 3 -21.00 23.47 4.44
CA ALA A 3 -20.64 23.11 5.81
C ALA A 3 -21.43 21.86 6.19
N VAL A 4 -20.74 20.79 6.56
CA VAL A 4 -21.37 19.60 7.17
C VAL A 4 -21.99 20.05 8.49
N ASN A 5 -23.24 19.70 8.71
CA ASN A 5 -23.97 20.03 9.93
C ASN A 5 -23.18 19.45 11.13
N PRO A 6 -22.75 20.27 12.11
CA PRO A 6 -21.90 19.82 13.23
C PRO A 6 -22.54 18.76 14.13
N SER A 7 -23.81 18.43 13.94
CA SER A 7 -24.52 17.36 14.69
C SER A 7 -24.45 15.97 14.04
N MET A 8 -23.87 15.82 12.82
CA MET A 8 -23.76 14.51 12.17
C MET A 8 -22.54 13.74 12.66
N THR A 9 -22.71 12.44 12.95
CA THR A 9 -21.57 11.54 13.20
C THR A 9 -20.74 11.39 11.91
N GLY A 10 -19.44 11.08 12.04
CA GLY A 10 -18.58 10.86 10.87
C GLY A 10 -19.13 9.80 9.90
N MET A 11 -19.81 8.79 10.43
CA MET A 11 -20.48 7.75 9.62
C MET A 11 -21.61 8.33 8.78
N GLN A 12 -22.53 9.09 9.39
CA GLN A 12 -23.65 9.73 8.66
C GLN A 12 -23.17 10.69 7.57
N ALA A 13 -22.07 11.41 7.83
CA ALA A 13 -21.46 12.30 6.85
C ALA A 13 -20.92 11.51 5.63
N LEU A 14 -20.33 10.33 5.86
CA LEU A 14 -19.83 9.46 4.80
C LEU A 14 -20.98 8.78 4.06
N GLU A 15 -22.05 8.34 4.74
CA GLU A 15 -23.30 7.84 4.11
C GLU A 15 -23.89 8.90 3.17
N ALA A 16 -24.00 10.15 3.63
CA ALA A 16 -24.48 11.27 2.82
C ALA A 16 -23.55 11.56 1.64
N PHE A 17 -22.24 11.33 1.76
CA PHE A 17 -21.30 11.42 0.66
C PHE A 17 -21.58 10.35 -0.40
N PHE A 18 -21.70 9.09 -0.01
CA PHE A 18 -22.02 7.98 -0.94
C PHE A 18 -23.41 8.08 -1.55
N SER A 19 -24.38 8.66 -0.85
CA SER A 19 -25.74 8.89 -1.40
C SER A 19 -25.76 9.95 -2.51
N ARG A 20 -24.80 10.89 -2.49
CA ARG A 20 -24.69 11.96 -3.50
C ARG A 20 -23.79 11.59 -4.67
N HIS A 21 -22.96 10.55 -4.54
CA HIS A 21 -21.97 10.16 -5.53
C HIS A 21 -22.15 8.69 -5.87
N ALA A 22 -22.54 8.42 -7.11
CA ALA A 22 -22.94 7.08 -7.56
C ALA A 22 -21.73 6.15 -7.78
N ARG A 23 -20.56 6.72 -8.10
CA ARG A 23 -19.34 5.97 -8.45
C ARG A 23 -18.11 6.58 -7.78
N VAL A 24 -17.73 6.09 -6.63
CA VAL A 24 -16.60 6.60 -5.85
C VAL A 24 -15.33 5.82 -6.17
N ALA A 25 -14.24 6.49 -6.57
CA ALA A 25 -12.91 5.89 -6.55
C ALA A 25 -12.37 5.84 -5.13
N VAL A 26 -11.72 4.74 -4.75
CA VAL A 26 -11.03 4.63 -3.45
C VAL A 26 -9.52 4.75 -3.64
N LEU A 27 -8.86 5.66 -2.91
CA LEU A 27 -7.41 5.76 -2.80
C LEU A 27 -6.99 5.29 -1.41
N SER A 28 -6.38 4.11 -1.30
CA SER A 28 -5.98 3.54 0.00
C SER A 28 -4.48 3.65 0.27
N GLY A 29 -4.12 3.71 1.56
CA GLY A 29 -2.76 3.68 2.06
C GLY A 29 -2.60 2.73 3.25
N ALA A 30 -1.42 2.71 3.90
CA ALA A 30 -1.05 1.72 4.90
C ALA A 30 -2.01 1.67 6.11
N GLY A 31 -2.66 2.77 6.44
CA GLY A 31 -3.63 2.83 7.53
C GLY A 31 -4.87 1.94 7.36
N ILE A 32 -5.22 1.51 6.13
CA ILE A 32 -6.32 0.55 5.94
C ILE A 32 -5.91 -0.87 6.37
N SER A 33 -4.62 -1.19 6.36
CA SER A 33 -4.07 -2.52 6.64
C SER A 33 -3.61 -2.70 8.09
N THR A 34 -3.68 -1.67 8.93
CA THR A 34 -3.25 -1.75 10.35
C THR A 34 -4.07 -2.78 11.15
N ALA A 35 -5.39 -2.86 10.90
CA ALA A 35 -6.26 -3.88 11.48
C ALA A 35 -6.01 -5.31 10.94
N SER A 36 -5.16 -5.47 9.93
CA SER A 36 -4.65 -6.75 9.42
C SER A 36 -3.31 -7.16 10.02
N GLY A 37 -2.79 -6.38 10.99
CA GLY A 37 -1.49 -6.61 11.62
C GLY A 37 -0.30 -6.07 10.83
N ILE A 38 -0.51 -5.35 9.72
CA ILE A 38 0.55 -4.69 8.97
C ILE A 38 0.71 -3.27 9.53
N PRO A 39 1.89 -2.92 10.10
CA PRO A 39 2.11 -1.58 10.65
C PRO A 39 2.10 -0.54 9.55
N ASP A 40 1.75 0.69 9.88
CA ASP A 40 1.89 1.83 8.99
C ASP A 40 3.30 2.46 9.10
N TYR A 41 3.66 3.27 8.10
CA TYR A 41 4.99 3.91 8.02
C TYR A 41 5.14 5.13 8.91
N ARG A 42 4.02 5.82 9.19
CA ARG A 42 4.01 7.14 9.81
C ARG A 42 3.08 7.18 11.01
N ASP A 43 3.41 8.03 11.96
CA ASP A 43 2.55 8.32 13.11
C ASP A 43 1.42 9.32 12.77
N ALA A 44 0.64 9.69 13.77
CA ALA A 44 -0.48 10.63 13.63
C ALA A 44 -0.04 12.04 13.21
N SER A 45 1.21 12.42 13.46
CA SER A 45 1.82 13.69 13.05
C SER A 45 2.34 13.66 11.62
N GLY A 46 2.45 12.46 11.01
CA GLY A 46 2.99 12.24 9.67
C GLY A 46 4.49 11.97 9.65
N ASP A 47 5.13 11.78 10.81
CA ASP A 47 6.56 11.48 10.93
C ASP A 47 6.83 9.97 10.76
N TRP A 48 8.04 9.63 10.33
CA TRP A 48 8.45 8.25 10.16
C TRP A 48 8.52 7.50 11.50
N LYS A 49 7.82 6.38 11.63
CA LYS A 49 7.91 5.49 12.81
C LYS A 49 9.20 4.68 12.86
N ARG A 50 9.89 4.54 11.72
CA ARG A 50 11.11 3.71 11.55
C ARG A 50 12.06 4.36 10.55
N SER A 51 13.26 3.81 10.42
CA SER A 51 14.22 4.23 9.39
C SER A 51 13.60 4.20 8.00
N PRO A 52 13.86 5.21 7.15
CA PRO A 52 13.32 5.25 5.80
C PRO A 52 13.68 3.98 5.01
N PRO A 53 12.76 3.46 4.17
CA PRO A 53 13.02 2.29 3.34
C PRO A 53 14.19 2.51 2.37
N VAL A 54 14.73 1.40 1.87
CA VAL A 54 15.85 1.43 0.91
C VAL A 54 15.50 2.23 -0.34
N GLN A 55 16.46 3.04 -0.80
CA GLN A 55 16.34 3.79 -2.05
C GLN A 55 16.61 2.88 -3.26
N HIS A 56 15.86 3.07 -4.35
CA HIS A 56 16.03 2.29 -5.59
C HIS A 56 17.48 2.31 -6.08
N ARG A 57 18.09 3.50 -6.19
CA ARG A 57 19.47 3.64 -6.65
C ARG A 57 20.44 2.83 -5.79
N THR A 58 20.31 2.92 -4.47
CA THR A 58 21.19 2.21 -3.52
C THR A 58 21.03 0.69 -3.67
N PHE A 59 19.80 0.20 -3.80
CA PHE A 59 19.53 -1.22 -4.04
C PHE A 59 20.17 -1.71 -5.34
N MET A 60 20.02 -0.94 -6.42
CA MET A 60 20.53 -1.33 -7.74
C MET A 60 22.06 -1.32 -7.83
N THR A 61 22.73 -0.38 -7.14
CA THR A 61 24.19 -0.19 -7.29
C THR A 61 25.05 -0.87 -6.22
N SER A 62 24.46 -1.31 -5.09
CA SER A 62 25.19 -1.86 -3.95
C SER A 62 24.78 -3.29 -3.64
N LEU A 63 25.73 -4.24 -3.73
CA LEU A 63 25.51 -5.62 -3.28
C LEU A 63 25.20 -5.65 -1.79
N ALA A 64 25.94 -4.91 -0.96
CA ALA A 64 25.70 -4.84 0.49
C ALA A 64 24.27 -4.35 0.83
N ALA A 65 23.71 -3.40 0.05
CA ALA A 65 22.34 -2.97 0.22
C ALA A 65 21.33 -4.08 -0.14
N ARG A 66 21.60 -4.88 -1.16
CA ARG A 66 20.76 -6.05 -1.52
C ARG A 66 20.86 -7.15 -0.48
N GLN A 67 22.05 -7.46 0.01
CA GLN A 67 22.28 -8.43 1.09
C GLN A 67 21.48 -8.04 2.35
N ARG A 68 21.63 -6.80 2.79
CA ARG A 68 20.86 -6.25 3.92
C ARG A 68 19.34 -6.35 3.65
N TYR A 69 18.87 -5.91 2.49
CA TYR A 69 17.46 -5.94 2.14
C TYR A 69 16.90 -7.36 2.19
N TRP A 70 17.53 -8.32 1.49
CA TRP A 70 17.01 -9.68 1.39
C TRP A 70 17.11 -10.46 2.69
N ALA A 71 18.15 -10.24 3.50
CA ALA A 71 18.27 -10.83 4.82
C ALA A 71 17.13 -10.37 5.76
N ARG A 72 16.86 -9.08 5.80
CA ARG A 72 15.76 -8.50 6.58
C ARG A 72 14.39 -8.94 6.04
N ALA A 73 14.25 -8.95 4.73
CA ALA A 73 13.04 -9.40 4.07
C ALA A 73 12.74 -10.90 4.26
N LEU A 74 13.75 -11.74 4.37
CA LEU A 74 13.57 -13.18 4.65
C LEU A 74 12.82 -13.40 5.98
N ILE A 75 12.99 -12.49 6.93
CA ILE A 75 12.35 -12.53 8.25
C ILE A 75 11.02 -11.76 8.23
N GLY A 76 11.05 -10.51 7.79
CA GLY A 76 9.91 -9.59 7.89
C GLY A 76 8.75 -9.89 6.94
N PHE A 77 9.02 -10.47 5.78
CA PHE A 77 7.99 -10.76 4.77
C PHE A 77 6.91 -11.74 5.25
N ARG A 78 7.20 -12.56 6.26
CA ARG A 78 6.22 -13.49 6.84
C ARG A 78 4.96 -12.75 7.30
N VAL A 79 5.11 -11.64 8.02
CA VAL A 79 3.98 -10.84 8.52
C VAL A 79 3.09 -10.35 7.37
N LEU A 80 3.69 -9.84 6.30
CA LEU A 80 2.96 -9.39 5.12
C LEU A 80 2.26 -10.55 4.40
N ASN A 81 2.91 -11.71 4.31
CA ASN A 81 2.39 -12.89 3.62
C ASN A 81 1.25 -13.58 4.38
N GLU A 82 1.32 -13.60 5.72
CA GLU A 82 0.31 -14.19 6.60
C GLU A 82 -0.89 -13.26 6.87
N ALA A 83 -0.72 -11.95 6.66
CA ALA A 83 -1.78 -10.98 6.88
C ALA A 83 -3.05 -11.33 6.08
N THR A 84 -4.21 -11.15 6.69
CA THR A 84 -5.51 -11.41 6.06
C THR A 84 -6.28 -10.10 5.89
N PRO A 85 -7.16 -9.99 4.87
CA PRO A 85 -8.03 -8.84 4.74
C PRO A 85 -8.85 -8.60 6.01
N ASN A 86 -8.99 -7.34 6.40
CA ASN A 86 -9.83 -6.94 7.53
C ASN A 86 -11.18 -6.39 7.06
N LEU A 87 -12.02 -5.98 7.99
CA LEU A 87 -13.37 -5.47 7.71
C LEU A 87 -13.38 -4.31 6.71
N ALA A 88 -12.37 -3.41 6.72
CA ALA A 88 -12.31 -2.32 5.75
C ALA A 88 -12.11 -2.83 4.31
N HIS A 89 -11.23 -3.82 4.11
CA HIS A 89 -11.01 -4.41 2.79
C HIS A 89 -12.27 -5.10 2.25
N HIS A 90 -12.94 -5.89 3.11
CA HIS A 90 -14.20 -6.56 2.74
C HIS A 90 -15.31 -5.55 2.45
N ALA A 91 -15.40 -4.47 3.23
CA ALA A 91 -16.37 -3.40 2.99
C ALA A 91 -16.16 -2.70 1.65
N VAL A 92 -14.91 -2.37 1.30
CA VAL A 92 -14.59 -1.79 -0.01
C VAL A 92 -14.98 -2.73 -1.16
N ALA A 93 -14.69 -4.04 -1.03
CA ALA A 93 -15.08 -5.05 -2.03
C ALA A 93 -16.60 -5.18 -2.13
N GLU A 94 -17.34 -5.10 -1.03
CA GLU A 94 -18.80 -5.13 -1.02
C GLU A 94 -19.41 -3.88 -1.66
N LEU A 95 -18.89 -2.68 -1.34
CA LEU A 95 -19.30 -1.43 -1.98
C LEU A 95 -19.02 -1.43 -3.50
N GLU A 96 -17.93 -2.07 -3.94
CA GLU A 96 -17.64 -2.30 -5.36
C GLU A 96 -18.68 -3.23 -5.98
N ARG A 97 -19.04 -4.32 -5.29
CA ARG A 97 -20.09 -5.27 -5.74
C ARG A 97 -21.45 -4.61 -5.85
N GLN A 98 -21.76 -3.65 -4.95
CA GLN A 98 -22.99 -2.82 -4.99
C GLN A 98 -22.95 -1.75 -6.09
N GLY A 99 -21.83 -1.55 -6.79
CA GLY A 99 -21.65 -0.52 -7.80
C GLY A 99 -21.37 0.89 -7.25
N LYS A 100 -21.31 1.06 -5.91
CA LYS A 100 -21.02 2.35 -5.25
C LYS A 100 -19.53 2.73 -5.35
N VAL A 101 -18.63 1.74 -5.37
CA VAL A 101 -17.19 1.93 -5.59
C VAL A 101 -16.84 1.53 -7.01
N ALA A 102 -16.21 2.43 -7.77
CA ALA A 102 -15.78 2.21 -9.14
C ALA A 102 -14.51 1.35 -9.25
N GLY A 103 -13.72 1.32 -8.18
CA GLY A 103 -12.46 0.57 -8.05
C GLY A 103 -11.52 1.22 -7.04
N VAL A 104 -10.35 0.61 -6.88
CA VAL A 104 -9.36 0.97 -5.86
C VAL A 104 -8.04 1.34 -6.52
N ILE A 105 -7.47 2.48 -6.14
CA ILE A 105 -6.07 2.84 -6.35
C ILE A 105 -5.38 2.60 -5.01
N THR A 106 -4.53 1.59 -4.89
CA THR A 106 -3.84 1.33 -3.62
C THR A 106 -2.37 1.69 -3.67
N GLN A 107 -1.90 2.37 -2.63
CA GLN A 107 -0.48 2.61 -2.39
C GLN A 107 0.19 1.40 -1.71
N ASN A 108 -0.63 0.49 -1.15
CA ASN A 108 -0.17 -0.70 -0.46
C ASN A 108 0.33 -1.76 -1.44
N VAL A 109 1.25 -2.59 -0.96
CA VAL A 109 1.88 -3.68 -1.73
C VAL A 109 1.48 -5.06 -1.22
N ASP A 110 0.52 -5.13 -0.28
CA ASP A 110 0.11 -6.33 0.47
C ASP A 110 -0.84 -7.26 -0.30
N GLY A 111 -1.53 -6.74 -1.31
CA GLY A 111 -2.52 -7.50 -2.09
C GLY A 111 -3.82 -7.81 -1.35
N LEU A 112 -4.12 -7.15 -0.22
CA LEU A 112 -5.28 -7.46 0.61
C LEU A 112 -6.60 -7.06 -0.04
N HIS A 113 -6.65 -6.01 -0.85
CA HIS A 113 -7.87 -5.66 -1.60
C HIS A 113 -8.31 -6.77 -2.54
N GLN A 114 -7.39 -7.36 -3.31
CA GLN A 114 -7.69 -8.46 -4.22
C GLN A 114 -8.12 -9.71 -3.44
N ARG A 115 -7.46 -10.00 -2.32
CA ARG A 115 -7.81 -11.13 -1.44
C ARG A 115 -9.16 -10.95 -0.74
N ALA A 116 -9.60 -9.70 -0.54
CA ALA A 116 -10.94 -9.38 -0.02
C ALA A 116 -12.04 -9.51 -1.06
N GLY A 117 -11.69 -9.62 -2.36
CA GLY A 117 -12.65 -9.76 -3.46
C GLY A 117 -12.83 -8.52 -4.32
N SER A 118 -12.09 -7.42 -4.08
CA SER A 118 -12.09 -6.26 -4.99
C SER A 118 -11.57 -6.67 -6.38
N ARG A 119 -12.28 -6.26 -7.43
CA ARG A 119 -12.04 -6.69 -8.82
C ARG A 119 -11.21 -5.69 -9.61
N ARG A 120 -11.49 -4.40 -9.46
CA ARG A 120 -10.77 -3.31 -10.15
C ARG A 120 -9.79 -2.65 -9.17
N VAL A 121 -8.61 -3.25 -9.02
CA VAL A 121 -7.55 -2.76 -8.12
C VAL A 121 -6.32 -2.37 -8.93
N ILE A 122 -5.86 -1.14 -8.74
CA ILE A 122 -4.64 -0.61 -9.34
C ILE A 122 -3.58 -0.53 -8.25
N ASP A 123 -2.59 -1.42 -8.33
CA ASP A 123 -1.46 -1.48 -7.41
C ASP A 123 -0.44 -0.38 -7.79
N LEU A 124 -0.63 0.82 -7.25
CA LEU A 124 0.15 2.01 -7.62
C LEU A 124 1.65 1.81 -7.38
N HIS A 125 2.00 1.09 -6.34
CA HIS A 125 3.40 0.80 -5.99
C HIS A 125 3.80 -0.67 -6.23
N GLY A 126 3.02 -1.42 -6.99
CA GLY A 126 3.28 -2.84 -7.27
C GLY A 126 2.86 -3.80 -6.16
N ARG A 127 3.44 -5.00 -6.16
CA ARG A 127 3.07 -6.09 -5.24
C ARG A 127 4.27 -6.73 -4.58
N ALA A 128 4.30 -6.76 -3.27
CA ALA A 128 5.38 -7.37 -2.50
C ALA A 128 5.45 -8.90 -2.64
N GLY A 129 4.36 -9.55 -3.01
CA GLY A 129 4.32 -11.01 -3.27
C GLY A 129 4.99 -11.47 -4.57
N LEU A 130 5.44 -10.53 -5.40
CA LEU A 130 6.13 -10.78 -6.67
C LEU A 130 7.56 -10.25 -6.62
N VAL A 131 8.44 -10.86 -7.42
CA VAL A 131 9.78 -10.36 -7.71
C VAL A 131 10.00 -10.27 -9.21
N VAL A 132 10.81 -9.31 -9.62
CA VAL A 132 11.17 -9.05 -11.02
C VAL A 132 12.67 -8.99 -11.17
N CYS A 133 13.20 -9.62 -12.21
CA CYS A 133 14.60 -9.45 -12.61
C CYS A 133 14.78 -8.10 -13.31
N MET A 134 15.67 -7.28 -12.80
CA MET A 134 15.92 -5.93 -13.32
C MET A 134 16.70 -5.93 -14.65
N SER A 135 17.26 -7.09 -15.08
CA SER A 135 17.98 -7.23 -16.34
C SER A 135 17.10 -7.79 -17.46
N CYS A 136 16.41 -8.92 -17.23
CA CYS A 136 15.65 -9.61 -18.29
C CYS A 136 14.12 -9.44 -18.17
N GLY A 137 13.63 -8.84 -17.07
CA GLY A 137 12.20 -8.64 -16.86
C GLY A 137 11.42 -9.89 -16.42
N ALA A 138 12.08 -11.03 -16.23
CA ALA A 138 11.44 -12.25 -15.72
C ALA A 138 10.80 -11.98 -14.36
N ARG A 139 9.61 -12.57 -14.14
CA ARG A 139 8.86 -12.45 -12.89
C ARG A 139 8.60 -13.81 -12.30
N GLN A 140 8.60 -13.87 -10.96
CA GLN A 140 8.19 -15.05 -10.22
C GLN A 140 7.53 -14.66 -8.90
N MET A 141 6.90 -15.63 -8.26
CA MET A 141 6.34 -15.44 -6.92
C MET A 141 7.47 -15.27 -5.91
N ARG A 142 7.35 -14.27 -5.03
CA ARG A 142 8.38 -13.97 -4.02
C ARG A 142 8.68 -15.15 -3.10
N HIS A 143 7.67 -15.98 -2.78
CA HIS A 143 7.89 -17.17 -1.94
C HIS A 143 8.89 -18.17 -2.55
N ALA A 144 8.97 -18.28 -3.89
CA ALA A 144 9.94 -19.15 -4.56
C ALA A 144 11.37 -18.63 -4.33
N LEU A 145 11.59 -17.32 -4.50
CA LEU A 145 12.88 -16.70 -4.19
C LEU A 145 13.22 -16.80 -2.71
N HIS A 146 12.24 -16.65 -1.81
CA HIS A 146 12.45 -16.81 -0.36
C HIS A 146 12.86 -18.24 0.01
N GLY A 147 12.30 -19.26 -0.64
CA GLY A 147 12.74 -20.65 -0.48
C GLY A 147 14.22 -20.83 -0.88
N GLU A 148 14.64 -20.22 -1.97
CA GLU A 148 16.04 -20.24 -2.41
C GLU A 148 16.96 -19.47 -1.45
N LEU A 149 16.55 -18.26 -1.00
CA LEU A 149 17.28 -17.47 0.00
C LEU A 149 17.45 -18.27 1.32
N ALA A 150 16.39 -18.91 1.80
CA ALA A 150 16.44 -19.72 3.01
C ALA A 150 17.42 -20.91 2.87
N ARG A 151 17.40 -21.60 1.73
CA ARG A 151 18.29 -22.72 1.44
C ARG A 151 19.77 -22.31 1.38
N ARG A 152 20.08 -21.15 0.82
CA ARG A 152 21.43 -20.58 0.74
C ARG A 152 21.94 -20.03 2.07
N ASN A 153 21.03 -19.57 2.94
CA ASN A 153 21.35 -18.82 4.15
C ASN A 153 20.74 -19.47 5.42
N PRO A 154 20.99 -20.77 5.71
CA PRO A 154 20.30 -21.48 6.80
C PRO A 154 20.52 -20.84 8.17
N ARG A 155 21.71 -20.27 8.42
CA ARG A 155 22.05 -19.61 9.71
C ARG A 155 21.20 -18.37 10.01
N TRP A 156 20.63 -17.75 8.98
CA TRP A 156 19.79 -16.56 9.14
C TRP A 156 18.36 -16.89 9.58
N LEU A 157 17.90 -18.11 9.38
CA LEU A 157 16.59 -18.59 9.83
C LEU A 157 16.53 -18.75 11.35
N ASP A 158 17.66 -19.11 11.98
CA ASP A 158 17.75 -19.28 13.44
C ASP A 158 17.70 -17.94 14.18
N ALA A 159 18.11 -16.85 13.52
CA ALA A 159 18.04 -15.49 14.03
C ALA A 159 16.63 -14.86 13.92
N ALA A 160 15.68 -15.56 13.32
CA ALA A 160 14.35 -15.06 12.92
C ALA A 160 13.33 -14.95 14.06
N ARG A 161 13.73 -14.60 15.27
CA ARG A 161 12.85 -14.20 16.38
C ARG A 161 12.64 -12.69 16.43
N ALA A 162 12.29 -12.08 15.30
CA ALA A 162 12.07 -10.64 15.26
C ALA A 162 10.58 -10.34 15.07
N ASP A 163 9.93 -9.81 16.10
CA ASP A 163 8.57 -9.24 16.08
C ASP A 163 8.48 -7.87 15.37
N LEU A 164 9.38 -7.59 14.42
CA LEU A 164 9.65 -6.24 13.91
C LEU A 164 9.55 -6.15 12.38
N ALA A 165 8.36 -6.44 11.82
CA ALA A 165 8.12 -6.25 10.40
C ALA A 165 7.70 -4.81 10.05
N ALA A 166 8.19 -4.29 8.92
CA ALA A 166 7.74 -3.05 8.30
C ALA A 166 6.62 -3.32 7.25
N PRO A 167 5.88 -2.28 6.79
CA PRO A 167 4.76 -2.43 5.85
C PRO A 167 5.10 -3.07 4.50
N ASP A 168 6.35 -3.00 4.08
CA ASP A 168 6.88 -3.61 2.85
C ASP A 168 7.51 -5.00 3.07
N GLY A 169 7.39 -5.54 4.29
CA GLY A 169 7.96 -6.83 4.67
C GLY A 169 9.45 -6.78 5.00
N ASP A 170 9.98 -5.62 5.37
CA ASP A 170 11.31 -5.46 5.94
C ASP A 170 11.31 -5.74 7.46
N ALA A 171 12.47 -6.04 8.06
CA ALA A 171 12.64 -6.21 9.50
C ALA A 171 13.79 -5.35 10.03
N ASP A 172 13.63 -4.79 11.24
CA ASP A 172 14.70 -4.01 11.87
C ASP A 172 15.72 -4.92 12.52
N LEU A 173 16.81 -5.18 11.79
CA LEU A 173 17.96 -5.94 12.24
C LEU A 173 19.23 -5.09 12.07
N GLU A 174 20.02 -4.99 13.13
CA GLU A 174 21.36 -4.42 13.08
C GLU A 174 22.40 -5.53 13.28
N THR A 175 22.97 -6.00 12.16
CA THR A 175 24.00 -7.03 12.14
C THR A 175 24.84 -6.91 10.87
N ASP A 176 25.95 -7.65 10.79
CA ASP A 176 26.74 -7.74 9.56
C ASP A 176 26.04 -8.67 8.54
N PHE A 177 25.62 -8.09 7.41
CA PHE A 177 24.95 -8.80 6.32
C PHE A 177 25.90 -9.27 5.22
N SER A 178 27.21 -9.08 5.34
CA SER A 178 28.19 -9.37 4.27
C SER A 178 28.24 -10.85 3.87
N SER A 179 27.89 -11.74 4.78
CA SER A 179 27.82 -13.19 4.53
C SER A 179 26.50 -13.68 3.94
N PHE A 180 25.51 -12.79 3.74
CA PHE A 180 24.22 -13.20 3.18
C PHE A 180 24.33 -13.42 1.67
N ASP A 181 24.04 -14.63 1.21
CA ASP A 181 24.11 -15.01 -0.20
C ASP A 181 22.80 -14.63 -0.92
N VAL A 182 22.89 -13.69 -1.87
CA VAL A 182 21.79 -13.26 -2.72
C VAL A 182 21.95 -13.88 -4.10
N PRO A 183 21.00 -14.73 -4.55
CA PRO A 183 21.10 -15.35 -5.86
C PRO A 183 20.93 -14.35 -7.00
N ASP A 184 21.67 -14.55 -8.07
CA ASP A 184 21.37 -13.94 -9.35
C ASP A 184 20.12 -14.54 -9.99
N CYS A 185 19.61 -13.91 -11.03
CA CYS A 185 18.44 -14.39 -11.76
C CYS A 185 18.73 -15.68 -12.51
N ASP A 186 18.00 -16.74 -12.24
CA ASP A 186 18.16 -18.06 -12.89
C ASP A 186 17.83 -18.04 -14.39
N TYR A 187 17.04 -17.06 -14.86
CA TYR A 187 16.65 -16.94 -16.26
C TYR A 187 17.74 -16.32 -17.16
N CYS A 188 18.52 -15.39 -16.64
CA CYS A 188 19.57 -14.70 -17.43
C CYS A 188 20.97 -14.83 -16.83
N GLY A 189 21.13 -15.47 -15.68
CA GLY A 189 22.40 -15.83 -15.06
C GLY A 189 23.12 -14.73 -14.28
N ASN A 190 22.75 -13.46 -14.46
CA ASN A 190 23.44 -12.32 -13.84
C ASN A 190 22.51 -11.13 -13.47
N GLY A 191 21.20 -11.35 -13.52
CA GLY A 191 20.22 -10.29 -13.24
C GLY A 191 19.92 -10.13 -11.76
N ILE A 192 19.64 -8.91 -11.35
CA ILE A 192 19.30 -8.56 -9.98
C ILE A 192 17.81 -8.84 -9.75
N TRP A 193 17.48 -9.72 -8.80
CA TRP A 193 16.13 -9.86 -8.30
C TRP A 193 15.74 -8.68 -7.40
N LYS A 194 14.63 -8.03 -7.70
CA LYS A 194 14.03 -6.97 -6.90
C LYS A 194 12.54 -7.32 -6.65
N PRO A 195 11.96 -6.99 -5.47
CA PRO A 195 10.50 -7.03 -5.33
C PRO A 195 9.84 -6.22 -6.44
N ASP A 196 8.74 -6.70 -6.99
CA ASP A 196 7.97 -5.96 -8.02
C ASP A 196 7.18 -4.81 -7.38
N VAL A 197 7.92 -3.95 -6.68
CA VAL A 197 7.47 -2.81 -5.90
C VAL A 197 8.23 -1.56 -6.31
N VAL A 198 7.55 -0.42 -6.38
CA VAL A 198 8.17 0.89 -6.59
C VAL A 198 8.91 1.31 -5.33
N PHE A 199 10.22 1.31 -5.35
CA PHE A 199 11.05 1.76 -4.23
C PHE A 199 11.10 3.29 -4.16
N PHE A 200 11.48 3.83 -2.99
CA PHE A 200 11.72 5.25 -2.85
C PHE A 200 12.84 5.71 -3.81
N GLY A 201 12.60 6.87 -4.47
CA GLY A 201 13.49 7.37 -5.52
C GLY A 201 13.28 6.75 -6.89
N ASP A 202 12.33 5.81 -7.04
CA ASP A 202 11.89 5.26 -8.32
C ASP A 202 10.58 5.91 -8.78
N ASN A 203 10.21 5.69 -10.04
CA ASN A 203 8.99 6.20 -10.62
C ASN A 203 7.93 5.10 -10.71
N VAL A 204 6.67 5.47 -10.40
CA VAL A 204 5.54 4.63 -10.74
C VAL A 204 5.48 4.45 -12.26
N PRO A 205 5.34 3.21 -12.77
CA PRO A 205 5.27 2.99 -14.21
C PRO A 205 4.15 3.80 -14.87
N THR A 206 4.45 4.45 -15.99
CA THR A 206 3.53 5.36 -16.69
C THR A 206 2.18 4.70 -16.99
N ARG A 207 2.18 3.40 -17.33
CA ARG A 207 0.94 2.65 -17.58
C ARG A 207 0.06 2.62 -16.33
N VAL A 208 0.62 2.31 -15.16
CA VAL A 208 -0.11 2.24 -13.88
C VAL A 208 -0.71 3.60 -13.52
N VAL A 209 0.06 4.68 -13.76
CA VAL A 209 -0.44 6.05 -13.55
C VAL A 209 -1.61 6.37 -14.48
N LYS A 210 -1.53 5.98 -15.76
CA LYS A 210 -2.63 6.16 -16.72
C LYS A 210 -3.88 5.37 -16.32
N ASP A 211 -3.71 4.11 -15.92
CA ASP A 211 -4.81 3.26 -15.47
C ASP A 211 -5.50 3.86 -14.22
N ALA A 212 -4.72 4.46 -13.29
CA ALA A 212 -5.24 5.13 -12.11
C ALA A 212 -6.01 6.41 -12.45
N TYR A 213 -5.53 7.21 -13.41
CA TYR A 213 -6.28 8.36 -13.90
C TYR A 213 -7.57 7.95 -14.62
N ALA A 214 -7.54 6.89 -15.44
CA ALA A 214 -8.73 6.36 -16.10
C ALA A 214 -9.79 5.89 -15.09
N LEU A 215 -9.38 5.26 -13.97
CA LEU A 215 -10.32 4.94 -12.89
C LEU A 215 -10.90 6.21 -12.25
N LEU A 216 -10.08 7.24 -12.06
CA LEU A 216 -10.53 8.51 -11.49
C LEU A 216 -11.50 9.24 -12.43
N GLU A 217 -11.25 9.23 -13.74
CA GLU A 217 -12.13 9.79 -14.76
C GLU A 217 -13.49 9.08 -14.83
N ASP A 218 -13.51 7.76 -14.61
CA ASP A 218 -14.74 6.95 -14.51
C ASP A 218 -15.53 7.19 -13.21
N SER A 219 -15.07 8.08 -12.32
CA SER A 219 -15.62 8.28 -10.98
C SER A 219 -16.09 9.72 -10.79
N ASP A 220 -17.16 9.90 -10.04
CA ASP A 220 -17.73 11.22 -9.72
C ASP A 220 -17.23 11.79 -8.38
N ALA A 221 -16.56 10.96 -7.56
CA ALA A 221 -15.93 11.38 -6.31
C ALA A 221 -14.71 10.51 -5.97
N LEU A 222 -13.85 10.99 -5.06
CA LEU A 222 -12.70 10.26 -4.53
C LEU A 222 -12.84 10.10 -3.01
N LEU A 223 -12.65 8.87 -2.51
CA LEU A 223 -12.51 8.58 -1.08
C LEU A 223 -11.07 8.16 -0.76
N VAL A 224 -10.38 8.94 0.05
CA VAL A 224 -9.06 8.58 0.60
C VAL A 224 -9.26 7.80 1.89
N VAL A 225 -8.63 6.61 2.01
CA VAL A 225 -8.75 5.74 3.19
C VAL A 225 -7.37 5.36 3.71
N GLY A 226 -7.10 5.67 4.98
CA GLY A 226 -5.89 5.24 5.68
C GLY A 226 -4.60 5.70 5.01
N SER A 227 -4.58 6.92 4.46
CA SER A 227 -3.39 7.49 3.81
C SER A 227 -3.08 8.88 4.30
N SER A 228 -1.85 9.10 4.78
CA SER A 228 -1.34 10.43 5.09
C SER A 228 -1.08 11.30 3.86
N LEU A 229 -1.06 10.73 2.64
CA LEU A 229 -0.78 11.40 1.37
C LEU A 229 0.59 12.10 1.29
N MET A 230 1.51 11.80 2.19
CA MET A 230 2.85 12.42 2.20
C MET A 230 3.64 12.11 0.93
N VAL A 231 3.42 10.93 0.33
CA VAL A 231 4.06 10.53 -0.93
C VAL A 231 3.27 11.10 -2.12
N TYR A 232 3.97 11.81 -2.98
CA TYR A 232 3.37 12.52 -4.12
C TYR A 232 2.63 11.59 -5.10
N SER A 233 3.09 10.35 -5.25
CA SER A 233 2.47 9.36 -6.15
C SER A 233 0.99 9.10 -5.85
N GLY A 234 0.55 9.15 -4.59
CA GLY A 234 -0.86 9.11 -4.19
C GLY A 234 -1.51 10.50 -4.18
N PHE A 235 -0.79 11.50 -3.65
CA PHE A 235 -1.32 12.86 -3.50
C PHE A 235 -1.75 13.51 -4.82
N ARG A 236 -1.08 13.17 -5.95
CA ARG A 236 -1.43 13.68 -7.29
C ARG A 236 -2.89 13.42 -7.68
N PHE A 237 -3.50 12.32 -7.22
CA PHE A 237 -4.91 11.99 -7.55
C PHE A 237 -5.90 12.87 -6.78
N VAL A 238 -5.57 13.26 -5.54
CA VAL A 238 -6.32 14.25 -4.79
C VAL A 238 -6.26 15.61 -5.50
N GLN A 239 -5.06 16.05 -5.91
CA GLN A 239 -4.89 17.31 -6.65
C GLN A 239 -5.65 17.29 -7.98
N ALA A 240 -5.63 16.18 -8.70
CA ALA A 240 -6.37 16.04 -9.96
C ALA A 240 -7.88 16.10 -9.72
N SER A 241 -8.41 15.41 -8.70
CA SER A 241 -9.83 15.48 -8.34
C SER A 241 -10.27 16.91 -8.04
N VAL A 242 -9.51 17.64 -7.22
CA VAL A 242 -9.84 19.03 -6.87
C VAL A 242 -9.80 19.94 -8.10
N ARG A 243 -8.79 19.80 -8.96
CA ARG A 243 -8.68 20.57 -10.21
C ARG A 243 -9.88 20.36 -11.14
N GLU A 244 -10.41 19.13 -11.16
CA GLU A 244 -11.57 18.74 -11.95
C GLU A 244 -12.90 18.92 -11.20
N GLN A 245 -12.88 19.65 -10.08
CA GLN A 245 -14.05 19.91 -9.22
C GLN A 245 -14.75 18.63 -8.71
N ARG A 246 -14.01 17.51 -8.67
CA ARG A 246 -14.48 16.24 -8.13
C ARG A 246 -14.36 16.27 -6.61
N PRO A 247 -15.44 16.04 -5.86
CA PRO A 247 -15.41 16.00 -4.39
C PRO A 247 -14.46 14.94 -3.85
N VAL A 248 -13.75 15.28 -2.79
CA VAL A 248 -12.82 14.38 -2.12
C VAL A 248 -13.20 14.22 -0.65
N ALA A 249 -13.54 13.00 -0.25
CA ALA A 249 -13.67 12.63 1.16
C ALA A 249 -12.39 11.95 1.66
N CYS A 250 -12.10 12.09 2.95
CA CYS A 250 -11.00 11.42 3.63
C CYS A 250 -11.50 10.70 4.88
N LEU A 251 -11.18 9.42 5.01
CA LEU A 251 -11.33 8.61 6.22
C LEU A 251 -9.94 8.21 6.70
N ASN A 252 -9.40 8.93 7.66
CA ASN A 252 -8.04 8.72 8.15
C ASN A 252 -7.87 9.24 9.58
N LEU A 253 -7.09 8.51 10.38
CA LEU A 253 -6.66 8.99 11.69
C LEU A 253 -5.43 9.90 11.53
N GLY A 254 -5.50 11.10 12.15
CA GLY A 254 -4.40 12.04 12.14
C GLY A 254 -4.28 12.90 10.88
N ARG A 255 -3.17 13.64 10.81
CA ARG A 255 -2.91 14.65 9.79
C ARG A 255 -2.57 14.03 8.44
N THR A 256 -3.08 14.66 7.36
CA THR A 256 -2.69 14.33 5.98
C THR A 256 -2.14 15.56 5.25
N ARG A 257 -1.41 15.33 4.17
CA ARG A 257 -0.95 16.41 3.28
C ARG A 257 -2.11 17.09 2.55
N GLY A 258 -3.27 16.44 2.47
CA GLY A 258 -4.43 16.91 1.73
C GLY A 258 -5.53 17.54 2.57
N ASP A 259 -5.34 17.80 3.86
CA ASP A 259 -6.39 18.21 4.79
C ASP A 259 -7.20 19.45 4.30
N GLU A 260 -6.55 20.40 3.66
CA GLU A 260 -7.18 21.62 3.13
C GLU A 260 -7.94 21.39 1.80
N LEU A 261 -7.76 20.22 1.18
CA LEU A 261 -8.34 19.87 -0.12
C LEU A 261 -9.61 19.03 -0.02
N PHE A 262 -9.92 18.50 1.15
CA PHE A 262 -11.06 17.63 1.34
C PHE A 262 -12.36 18.39 1.50
N THR A 263 -13.42 17.90 0.85
CA THR A 263 -14.80 18.36 1.08
C THR A 263 -15.39 17.75 2.35
N LEU A 264 -14.86 16.59 2.79
CA LEU A 264 -15.23 15.89 4.00
C LEU A 264 -13.99 15.19 4.59
N LYS A 265 -13.72 15.37 5.88
CA LYS A 265 -12.75 14.55 6.63
C LYS A 265 -13.44 13.89 7.80
N VAL A 266 -13.26 12.56 7.91
CA VAL A 266 -13.73 11.74 9.02
C VAL A 266 -12.50 11.15 9.73
N GLU A 267 -12.30 11.51 10.99
CA GLU A 267 -11.20 10.98 11.81
C GLU A 267 -11.72 9.80 12.66
N ALA A 268 -11.67 8.61 12.06
CA ALA A 268 -12.14 7.38 12.72
C ALA A 268 -11.39 6.16 12.14
N PRO A 269 -11.42 5.01 12.86
CA PRO A 269 -10.89 3.75 12.34
C PRO A 269 -11.63 3.31 11.08
N ALA A 270 -10.88 3.07 9.99
CA ALA A 270 -11.48 2.74 8.69
C ALA A 270 -12.29 1.44 8.71
N ALA A 271 -11.87 0.45 9.50
CA ALA A 271 -12.52 -0.86 9.56
C ALA A 271 -13.97 -0.76 10.05
N GLU A 272 -14.21 -0.02 11.13
CA GLU A 272 -15.52 0.13 11.74
C GLU A 272 -16.48 0.94 10.86
N VAL A 273 -15.99 2.09 10.36
CA VAL A 273 -16.81 3.02 9.58
C VAL A 273 -17.20 2.43 8.23
N LEU A 274 -16.24 1.83 7.51
CA LEU A 274 -16.53 1.22 6.20
C LEU A 274 -17.38 -0.03 6.33
N HIS A 275 -17.18 -0.83 7.39
CA HIS A 275 -18.04 -1.98 7.64
C HIS A 275 -19.48 -1.54 7.83
N ALA A 276 -19.76 -0.60 8.73
CA ALA A 276 -21.10 -0.09 8.92
C ALA A 276 -21.73 0.44 7.63
N LEU A 277 -20.96 1.20 6.83
CA LEU A 277 -21.40 1.78 5.55
C LEU A 277 -21.77 0.72 4.49
N ALA A 278 -21.06 -0.39 4.44
CA ALA A 278 -21.27 -1.39 3.38
C ALA A 278 -22.51 -2.29 3.65
N TRP A 279 -22.92 -2.41 4.91
CA TRP A 279 -24.04 -3.27 5.32
C TRP A 279 -25.20 -2.48 5.96
N SER A 280 -25.21 -1.12 5.85
CA SER A 280 -26.38 -0.28 6.07
C SER A 280 -27.31 -0.26 4.83
#